data_275807f6ea271565d0ebe442a89bbbcf
#
_entry.id   275807f6ea271565d0ebe442a89bbbcf
#
_cell.length_a   1.000
_cell.length_b   1.000
_cell.length_c   1.000
_cell.angle_alpha   90.00
_cell.angle_beta   90.00
_cell.angle_gamma   90.00
#
_symmetry.space_group_name_H-M   'P 1'
#
loop_
_entity.id
_entity.type
_entity.pdbx_description
1 polymer ?
#
loop_
_entity_poly.entity_id
_entity_poly.type
_entity_poly.pdbx_seq_one_letter_code
_entity_poly.pdbx_strand_id
1 'polypeptide(L)'
;MGSSARWAKIYNKLVRDRIPEIIESDGRKCTTEILSDDRWLQMLGAKLDEELAEYQESKSLEELADLLEVMRAVVKARGWSWEQLEQARQEKAVRRGGFEKKILLKEVREK
;
A
#
# COMPACT_ATOMS: atom_id res chain seq x y z
N MET A 1 -24.42 -2.48 30.40
CA MET A 1 -23.58 -1.81 30.74
C MET A 1 -22.41 -1.45 29.91
N GLY A 2 -22.09 -0.55 29.42
CA GLY A 2 -21.04 0.08 28.69
C GLY A 2 -19.68 -0.63 28.54
N SER A 3 -19.60 -1.85 28.97
CA SER A 3 -18.34 -2.58 28.93
C SER A 3 -17.83 -2.85 27.51
N SER A 4 -18.75 -2.93 26.52
CA SER A 4 -18.33 -3.15 25.13
C SER A 4 -17.43 -2.01 24.62
N ALA A 5 -17.63 -0.77 25.08
CA ALA A 5 -16.81 0.36 24.68
C ALA A 5 -15.36 0.23 25.15
N ARG A 6 -15.13 -0.42 26.28
CA ARG A 6 -13.79 -0.65 26.82
C ARG A 6 -12.96 -1.61 25.97
N TRP A 7 -13.63 -2.46 25.21
CA TRP A 7 -12.97 -3.47 24.40
C TRP A 7 -12.81 -3.05 22.94
N ALA A 8 -13.25 -1.83 22.62
CA ALA A 8 -13.09 -1.32 21.26
C ALA A 8 -11.62 -0.98 21.01
N LYS A 9 -11.07 -1.49 19.94
CA LYS A 9 -9.73 -1.13 19.49
C LYS A 9 -9.87 -0.17 18.32
N ILE A 10 -9.14 0.95 18.39
CA ILE A 10 -9.22 2.01 17.39
C ILE A 10 -8.10 1.82 16.38
N TYR A 11 -8.45 1.71 15.11
CA TYR A 11 -7.47 1.55 14.02
C TYR A 11 -7.30 2.81 13.20
N ASN A 12 -8.42 3.43 12.80
CA ASN A 12 -8.43 4.64 11.96
C ASN A 12 -7.48 4.56 10.78
N LYS A 13 -7.53 3.44 10.06
CA LYS A 13 -6.68 3.24 8.88
C LYS A 13 -7.46 2.57 7.78
N LEU A 14 -6.98 2.77 6.56
CA LEU A 14 -7.57 2.15 5.38
C LEU A 14 -7.38 0.64 5.45
N VAL A 15 -8.41 -0.11 5.06
CA VAL A 15 -8.36 -1.57 5.02
C VAL A 15 -8.84 -2.05 3.66
N ARG A 16 -8.52 -3.30 3.32
CA ARG A 16 -9.03 -3.93 2.10
C ARG A 16 -10.54 -4.07 2.18
N ASP A 17 -11.18 -4.08 1.03
CA ASP A 17 -12.64 -3.98 0.89
C ASP A 17 -13.41 -5.06 1.65
N ARG A 18 -12.87 -6.26 1.75
CA ARG A 18 -13.58 -7.37 2.40
C ARG A 18 -13.29 -7.51 3.88
N ILE A 19 -12.43 -6.68 4.44
CA ILE A 19 -12.07 -6.80 5.86
C ILE A 19 -13.27 -6.62 6.80
N PRO A 20 -14.17 -5.63 6.59
CA PRO A 20 -15.34 -5.53 7.47
C PRO A 20 -16.21 -6.79 7.45
N GLU A 21 -16.42 -7.37 6.27
CA GLU A 21 -17.17 -8.60 6.10
C GLU A 21 -16.51 -9.75 6.87
N ILE A 22 -15.18 -9.86 6.81
CA ILE A 22 -14.44 -10.90 7.51
C ILE A 22 -14.56 -10.74 9.02
N ILE A 23 -14.43 -9.51 9.52
CA ILE A 23 -14.57 -9.22 10.95
C ILE A 23 -15.96 -9.63 11.44
N GLU A 24 -16.98 -9.28 10.69
CA GLU A 24 -18.36 -9.58 11.09
C GLU A 24 -18.66 -11.06 11.04
N SER A 25 -18.10 -11.78 10.08
CA SER A 25 -18.27 -13.23 10.02
C SER A 25 -17.62 -13.96 11.19
N ASP A 26 -16.65 -13.30 11.86
CA ASP A 26 -16.03 -13.80 13.09
C ASP A 26 -16.85 -13.49 14.34
N GLY A 27 -18.04 -12.90 14.20
CA GLY A 27 -18.89 -12.55 15.33
C GLY A 27 -18.53 -11.24 16.00
N ARG A 28 -17.64 -10.44 15.42
CA ARG A 28 -17.31 -9.11 15.95
C ARG A 28 -18.02 -8.03 15.16
N LYS A 29 -18.03 -6.84 15.70
CA LYS A 29 -18.62 -5.68 15.04
C LYS A 29 -17.53 -4.69 14.71
N CYS A 30 -17.71 -3.96 13.61
CA CYS A 30 -16.78 -2.90 13.24
C CYS A 30 -17.57 -1.67 12.81
N THR A 31 -16.96 -0.52 12.97
CA THR A 31 -17.49 0.76 12.49
C THR A 31 -16.60 1.20 11.35
N THR A 32 -17.21 1.52 10.22
CA THR A 32 -16.49 1.91 9.00
C THR A 32 -17.06 3.20 8.43
N GLU A 33 -16.27 3.79 7.56
CA GLU A 33 -16.65 5.02 6.86
C GLU A 33 -16.13 4.91 5.43
N ILE A 34 -16.93 5.34 4.46
CA ILE A 34 -16.48 5.44 3.07
C ILE A 34 -15.91 6.83 2.87
N LEU A 35 -14.64 6.89 2.49
CA LEU A 35 -13.93 8.16 2.38
C LEU A 35 -14.28 8.89 1.08
N SER A 36 -14.13 10.22 1.10
CA SER A 36 -14.13 11.01 -0.14
C SER A 36 -12.90 10.64 -0.96
N ASP A 37 -12.91 10.99 -2.24
CA ASP A 37 -11.78 10.71 -3.12
C ASP A 37 -10.48 11.34 -2.61
N ASP A 38 -10.55 12.59 -2.13
CA ASP A 38 -9.38 13.28 -1.61
C ASP A 38 -8.81 12.59 -0.37
N ARG A 39 -9.67 12.20 0.55
CA ARG A 39 -9.22 11.50 1.77
C ARG A 39 -8.74 10.10 1.44
N TRP A 40 -9.38 9.43 0.49
CA TRP A 40 -8.94 8.12 0.04
C TRP A 40 -7.50 8.19 -0.45
N LEU A 41 -7.20 9.15 -1.33
CA LEU A 41 -5.85 9.32 -1.87
C LEU A 41 -4.84 9.60 -0.76
N GLN A 42 -5.20 10.46 0.20
CA GLN A 42 -4.36 10.77 1.35
C GLN A 42 -4.09 9.53 2.20
N MET A 43 -5.12 8.75 2.49
CA MET A 43 -4.98 7.55 3.31
C MET A 43 -4.24 6.43 2.58
N LEU A 44 -4.32 6.39 1.25
CA LEU A 44 -3.50 5.45 0.46
C LEU A 44 -2.02 5.79 0.61
N GLY A 45 -1.66 7.08 0.66
CA GLY A 45 -0.28 7.47 0.93
C GLY A 45 0.22 6.96 2.27
N ALA A 46 -0.60 7.12 3.32
CA ALA A 46 -0.28 6.59 4.64
C ALA A 46 -0.16 5.07 4.62
N LYS A 47 -1.01 4.41 3.83
CA LYS A 47 -0.99 2.95 3.70
C LYS A 47 0.27 2.46 2.99
N LEU A 48 0.75 3.21 2.00
CA LEU A 48 2.03 2.89 1.34
C LEU A 48 3.18 2.86 2.36
N ASP A 49 3.24 3.88 3.22
CA ASP A 49 4.27 3.95 4.26
C ASP A 49 4.17 2.77 5.23
N GLU A 50 2.94 2.43 5.62
CA GLU A 50 2.68 1.32 6.53
C GLU A 50 3.15 -0.01 5.94
N GLU A 51 2.75 -0.32 4.71
CA GLU A 51 3.10 -1.59 4.07
C GLU A 51 4.59 -1.68 3.75
N LEU A 52 5.21 -0.54 3.40
CA LEU A 52 6.66 -0.52 3.20
C LEU A 52 7.39 -0.84 4.50
N ALA A 53 6.97 -0.24 5.62
CA ALA A 53 7.57 -0.51 6.92
C ALA A 53 7.42 -1.98 7.33
N GLU A 54 6.24 -2.55 7.08
CA GLU A 54 5.99 -3.96 7.37
C GLU A 54 6.89 -4.88 6.54
N TYR A 55 7.09 -4.56 5.26
CA TYR A 55 8.01 -5.32 4.43
C TYR A 55 9.45 -5.19 4.96
N GLN A 56 9.87 -3.99 5.32
CA GLN A 56 11.24 -3.77 5.83
C GLN A 56 11.51 -4.60 7.09
N GLU A 57 10.49 -4.85 7.88
CA GLU A 57 10.61 -5.65 9.08
C GLU A 57 10.57 -7.16 8.79
N SER A 58 9.59 -7.63 8.03
CA SER A 58 9.34 -9.06 7.83
C SER A 58 10.12 -9.66 6.66
N LYS A 59 10.42 -8.87 5.64
CA LYS A 59 11.06 -9.30 4.38
C LYS A 59 10.26 -10.40 3.66
N SER A 60 8.95 -10.50 3.91
CA SER A 60 8.14 -11.58 3.38
C SER A 60 7.51 -11.23 2.02
N LEU A 61 7.18 -12.26 1.26
CA LEU A 61 6.48 -12.11 -0.01
C LEU A 61 5.08 -11.51 0.18
N GLU A 62 4.39 -11.92 1.25
CA GLU A 62 3.05 -11.41 1.56
C GLU A 62 3.06 -9.90 1.75
N GLU A 63 4.08 -9.36 2.40
CA GLU A 63 4.17 -7.92 2.61
C GLU A 63 4.45 -7.17 1.31
N LEU A 64 5.21 -7.78 0.39
CA LEU A 64 5.38 -7.20 -0.94
C LEU A 64 4.06 -7.21 -1.71
N ALA A 65 3.28 -8.29 -1.58
CA ALA A 65 1.96 -8.37 -2.22
C ALA A 65 1.02 -7.29 -1.67
N ASP A 66 1.06 -7.05 -0.37
CA ASP A 66 0.27 -5.99 0.27
C ASP A 66 0.69 -4.61 -0.25
N LEU A 67 2.00 -4.35 -0.33
CA LEU A 67 2.51 -3.10 -0.87
C LEU A 67 2.07 -2.91 -2.34
N LEU A 68 2.16 -3.97 -3.13
CA LEU A 68 1.72 -3.93 -4.53
C LEU A 68 0.24 -3.60 -4.66
N GLU A 69 -0.60 -4.18 -3.80
CA GLU A 69 -2.03 -3.92 -3.84
C GLU A 69 -2.34 -2.45 -3.53
N VAL A 70 -1.63 -1.85 -2.58
CA VAL A 70 -1.78 -0.42 -2.29
C VAL A 70 -1.33 0.42 -3.48
N MET A 71 -0.24 0.04 -4.15
CA MET A 71 0.20 0.73 -5.36
C MET A 71 -0.85 0.69 -6.46
N ARG A 72 -1.53 -0.45 -6.64
CA ARG A 72 -2.61 -0.57 -7.61
C ARG A 72 -3.75 0.42 -7.29
N ALA A 73 -4.10 0.52 -6.02
CA ALA A 73 -5.14 1.45 -5.59
C ALA A 73 -4.73 2.91 -5.83
N VAL A 74 -3.47 3.26 -5.59
CA VAL A 74 -2.95 4.61 -5.86
C VAL A 74 -3.06 4.94 -7.34
N VAL A 75 -2.65 4.03 -8.21
CA VAL A 75 -2.72 4.21 -9.66
C VAL A 75 -4.15 4.53 -10.07
N LYS A 76 -5.11 3.75 -9.57
CA LYS A 76 -6.53 3.94 -9.86
C LYS A 76 -7.06 5.26 -9.30
N ALA A 77 -6.70 5.57 -8.05
CA ALA A 77 -7.16 6.79 -7.39
C ALA A 77 -6.66 8.05 -8.12
N ARG A 78 -5.48 7.97 -8.75
CA ARG A 78 -4.93 9.09 -9.51
C ARG A 78 -5.41 9.13 -10.97
N GLY A 79 -6.24 8.18 -11.39
CA GLY A 79 -6.81 8.18 -12.73
C GLY A 79 -5.94 7.51 -13.79
N TRP A 80 -4.92 6.79 -13.40
CA TRP A 80 -4.10 6.02 -14.34
C TRP A 80 -4.56 4.57 -14.40
N SER A 81 -4.15 3.86 -15.46
CA SER A 81 -4.36 2.43 -15.54
C SER A 81 -3.11 1.69 -15.10
N TRP A 82 -3.28 0.44 -14.72
CA TRP A 82 -2.15 -0.42 -14.39
C TRP A 82 -1.19 -0.58 -15.58
N GLU A 83 -1.77 -0.69 -16.77
CA GLU A 83 -0.99 -0.82 -18.02
C GLU A 83 -0.11 0.40 -18.26
N GLN A 84 -0.59 1.60 -17.92
CA GLN A 84 0.22 2.83 -18.05
C GLN A 84 1.42 2.80 -17.10
N LEU A 85 1.22 2.32 -15.87
CA LEU A 85 2.32 2.19 -14.92
C LEU A 85 3.33 1.14 -15.41
N GLU A 86 2.85 -0.01 -15.87
CA GLU A 86 3.72 -1.08 -16.35
C GLU A 86 4.52 -0.63 -17.56
N GLN A 87 3.91 0.11 -18.47
CA GLN A 87 4.60 0.65 -19.63
C GLN A 87 5.72 1.62 -19.20
N ALA A 88 5.43 2.51 -18.26
CA ALA A 88 6.43 3.46 -17.76
C ALA A 88 7.59 2.71 -17.08
N ARG A 89 7.27 1.69 -16.28
CA ARG A 89 8.29 0.86 -15.63
C ARG A 89 9.18 0.19 -16.67
N GLN A 90 8.55 -0.42 -17.68
CA GLN A 90 9.27 -1.15 -18.71
C GLN A 90 10.17 -0.23 -19.54
N GLU A 91 9.69 0.94 -19.91
CA GLU A 91 10.47 1.92 -20.65
C GLU A 91 11.71 2.36 -19.86
N LYS A 92 11.55 2.60 -18.57
CA LYS A 92 12.68 2.94 -17.71
C LYS A 92 13.66 1.78 -17.61
N ALA A 93 13.17 0.54 -17.51
CA ALA A 93 14.01 -0.64 -17.43
C ALA A 93 14.83 -0.80 -18.71
N VAL A 94 14.24 -0.53 -19.87
CA VAL A 94 14.98 -0.58 -21.15
C VAL A 94 16.07 0.47 -21.20
N ARG A 95 15.78 1.71 -20.78
CA ARG A 95 16.76 2.81 -20.87
C ARG A 95 17.83 2.74 -19.79
N ARG A 96 17.47 2.32 -18.58
CA ARG A 96 18.36 2.44 -17.41
C ARG A 96 18.74 1.09 -16.82
N GLY A 97 18.09 0.02 -17.22
CA GLY A 97 18.30 -1.31 -16.66
C GLY A 97 17.48 -1.53 -15.40
N GLY A 98 17.56 -2.73 -14.89
CA GLY A 98 17.03 -3.08 -13.59
C GLY A 98 18.13 -2.99 -12.53
N PHE A 99 18.05 -3.85 -11.52
CA PHE A 99 18.99 -3.82 -10.40
C PHE A 99 19.82 -5.09 -10.26
N GLU A 100 19.75 -5.99 -11.25
CA GLU A 100 20.37 -7.31 -11.16
C GLU A 100 21.90 -7.26 -11.14
N LYS A 101 22.49 -6.19 -11.66
CA LYS A 101 23.96 -6.05 -11.66
C LYS A 101 24.53 -5.62 -10.32
N LYS A 102 23.68 -5.28 -9.35
CA LYS A 102 24.10 -4.97 -7.97
C LYS A 102 25.07 -3.80 -7.88
N ILE A 103 24.86 -2.78 -8.71
CA ILE A 103 25.79 -1.66 -8.83
C ILE A 103 25.53 -0.62 -7.74
N LEU A 104 26.55 -0.33 -6.93
CA LEU A 104 26.54 0.78 -5.99
C LEU A 104 27.33 1.93 -6.60
N LEU A 105 26.67 3.04 -6.92
CA LEU A 105 27.36 4.22 -7.44
C LEU A 105 27.99 4.96 -6.27
N LYS A 106 29.31 5.07 -6.25
CA LYS A 106 30.03 5.71 -5.15
C LYS A 106 30.34 7.17 -5.41
N GLU A 107 30.73 7.50 -6.61
CA GLU A 107 30.98 8.90 -6.96
C GLU A 107 30.94 9.09 -8.46
N VAL A 108 30.79 10.33 -8.86
CA VAL A 108 30.87 10.74 -10.26
C VAL A 108 31.94 11.84 -10.35
N ARG A 109 32.83 11.72 -11.31
CA ARG A 109 33.83 12.73 -11.57
C ARG A 109 33.66 13.26 -12.99
N GLU A 110 34.03 14.53 -13.17
CA GLU A 110 34.15 15.07 -14.51
C GLU A 110 35.45 14.63 -15.14
N LYS A 111 35.43 14.44 -16.42
CA LYS A 111 36.62 14.01 -17.16
C LYS A 111 37.65 15.13 -17.31
#